data_aeb980a9a0d632342992f987c074122e
#
_entry.id   aeb980a9a0d632342992f987c074122e
#
_cell.length_a   1.000
_cell.length_b   1.000
_cell.length_c   1.000
_cell.angle_alpha   90.00
_cell.angle_beta   90.00
_cell.angle_gamma   90.00
#
_symmetry.space_group_name_H-M   'P 1'
#
loop_
_entity.id
_entity.type
_entity.pdbx_description
1 polymer ?
#
loop_
_entity_poly.entity_id
_entity_poly.type
_entity_poly.pdbx_seq_one_letter_code
_entity_poly.pdbx_strand_id
1 'polypeptide(L)'
;MLIVDDDPSVTDTFARMLRLDGFEVWAALSADHGLILAQAHRPHAILLDLRMPLASGLQFLRAVRAIPGLAHTPVAIVTGDYYVDDAHTQEIAALGAELRYKPLWLDELVNLARGLAGPMSSL
;
A
#
# COMPACT_ATOMS: atom_id res chain seq x y z
N MET A 1 -6.09 6.81 -2.61
CA MET A 1 -5.47 5.66 -1.91
C MET A 1 -5.85 4.37 -2.60
N LEU A 2 -4.87 3.58 -2.96
CA LEU A 2 -5.08 2.23 -3.50
C LEU A 2 -4.73 1.21 -2.43
N ILE A 3 -5.61 0.26 -2.19
CA ILE A 3 -5.36 -0.88 -1.30
C ILE A 3 -5.24 -2.13 -2.14
N VAL A 4 -4.18 -2.89 -1.93
CA VAL A 4 -3.95 -4.17 -2.61
C VAL A 4 -3.84 -5.27 -1.56
N ASP A 5 -4.79 -6.21 -1.58
CA ASP A 5 -4.83 -7.35 -0.67
C ASP A 5 -5.67 -8.44 -1.32
N ASP A 6 -5.28 -9.68 -1.19
CA ASP A 6 -6.01 -10.81 -1.76
C ASP A 6 -7.26 -11.23 -0.96
N ASP A 7 -7.47 -10.65 0.21
CA ASP A 7 -8.65 -10.93 1.05
C ASP A 7 -9.72 -9.84 0.88
N PRO A 8 -10.88 -10.17 0.28
CA PRO A 8 -11.95 -9.18 0.08
C PRO A 8 -12.46 -8.57 1.38
N SER A 9 -12.50 -9.34 2.46
CA SER A 9 -12.97 -8.84 3.75
C SER A 9 -12.05 -7.74 4.29
N VAL A 10 -10.75 -7.93 4.16
CA VAL A 10 -9.75 -6.95 4.62
C VAL A 10 -9.80 -5.70 3.75
N THR A 11 -9.84 -5.84 2.43
CA THR A 11 -9.92 -4.68 1.54
C THR A 11 -11.19 -3.88 1.77
N ASP A 12 -12.33 -4.55 1.95
CA ASP A 12 -13.61 -3.88 2.23
C ASP A 12 -13.55 -3.11 3.54
N THR A 13 -13.03 -3.73 4.58
CA THR A 13 -12.92 -3.11 5.90
C THR A 13 -12.02 -1.88 5.86
N PHE A 14 -10.83 -2.03 5.30
CA PHE A 14 -9.87 -0.92 5.21
C PHE A 14 -10.39 0.20 4.32
N ALA A 15 -10.98 -0.15 3.18
CA ALA A 15 -11.55 0.85 2.28
C ALA A 15 -12.66 1.65 2.96
N ARG A 16 -13.53 0.97 3.68
CA ARG A 16 -14.64 1.62 4.39
C ARG A 16 -14.12 2.57 5.47
N MET A 17 -13.14 2.13 6.25
CA MET A 17 -12.52 2.95 7.28
C MET A 17 -11.88 4.21 6.71
N LEU A 18 -11.13 4.05 5.64
CA LEU A 18 -10.44 5.18 5.02
C LEU A 18 -11.41 6.15 4.34
N ARG A 19 -12.47 5.64 3.72
CA ARG A 19 -13.52 6.48 3.13
C ARG A 19 -14.24 7.31 4.20
N LEU A 20 -14.45 6.75 5.37
CA LEU A 20 -15.03 7.49 6.50
C LEU A 20 -14.11 8.63 6.96
N ASP A 21 -12.81 8.50 6.78
CA ASP A 21 -11.85 9.55 7.09
C ASP A 21 -11.64 10.53 5.92
N GLY A 22 -12.39 10.42 4.84
CA GLY A 22 -12.37 11.34 3.72
C GLY A 22 -11.49 10.92 2.55
N PHE A 23 -10.89 9.74 2.58
CA PHE A 23 -10.09 9.26 1.47
C PHE A 23 -10.94 8.72 0.32
N GLU A 24 -10.51 8.99 -0.90
CA GLU A 24 -10.98 8.27 -2.07
C GLU A 24 -10.17 6.98 -2.17
N VAL A 25 -10.84 5.83 -2.24
CA VAL A 25 -10.20 4.52 -2.15
C VAL A 25 -10.59 3.62 -3.29
N TRP A 26 -9.59 3.01 -3.91
CA TRP A 26 -9.73 1.90 -4.84
C TRP A 26 -9.16 0.65 -4.19
N ALA A 27 -9.75 -0.50 -4.45
CA ALA A 27 -9.32 -1.75 -3.86
C ALA A 27 -9.05 -2.78 -4.96
N ALA A 28 -7.92 -3.47 -4.87
CA ALA A 28 -7.53 -4.54 -5.78
C ALA A 28 -7.28 -5.82 -4.99
N LEU A 29 -7.69 -6.95 -5.56
CA LEU A 29 -7.53 -8.27 -4.92
C LEU A 29 -6.32 -9.03 -5.43
N SER A 30 -5.52 -8.43 -6.28
CA SER A 30 -4.29 -9.02 -6.81
C SER A 30 -3.29 -7.94 -7.19
N ALA A 31 -2.03 -8.33 -7.32
CA ALA A 31 -1.00 -7.42 -7.79
C ALA A 31 -1.27 -6.92 -9.20
N ASP A 32 -1.70 -7.80 -10.10
CA ASP A 32 -2.01 -7.43 -11.49
C ASP A 32 -3.15 -6.40 -11.56
N HIS A 33 -4.22 -6.65 -10.83
CA HIS A 33 -5.34 -5.70 -10.74
C HIS A 33 -4.89 -4.40 -10.09
N GLY A 34 -4.04 -4.48 -9.07
CA GLY A 34 -3.46 -3.30 -8.43
C GLY A 34 -2.69 -2.42 -9.40
N LEU A 35 -1.89 -3.01 -10.29
CA LEU A 35 -1.16 -2.27 -11.30
C LEU A 35 -2.10 -1.59 -12.29
N ILE A 36 -3.17 -2.26 -12.70
CA ILE A 36 -4.18 -1.67 -13.60
C ILE A 36 -4.81 -0.45 -12.94
N LEU A 37 -5.25 -0.57 -11.71
CA LEU A 37 -5.88 0.54 -10.99
C LEU A 37 -4.88 1.67 -10.70
N ALA A 38 -3.64 1.35 -10.39
CA ALA A 38 -2.62 2.37 -10.16
C ALA A 38 -2.36 3.21 -11.42
N GLN A 39 -2.30 2.55 -12.58
CA GLN A 39 -2.11 3.26 -13.85
C GLN A 39 -3.34 4.07 -14.25
N ALA A 40 -4.54 3.55 -13.99
CA ALA A 40 -5.80 4.21 -14.36
C ALA A 40 -6.08 5.44 -13.49
N HIS A 41 -5.84 5.35 -12.19
CA HIS A 41 -6.28 6.34 -11.22
C HIS A 41 -5.17 7.19 -10.63
N ARG A 42 -3.91 6.81 -10.78
CA ARG A 42 -2.76 7.55 -10.25
C ARG A 42 -2.95 7.89 -8.77
N PRO A 43 -3.08 6.90 -7.89
CA PRO A 43 -3.37 7.16 -6.48
C PRO A 43 -2.25 7.96 -5.81
N HIS A 44 -2.59 8.75 -4.80
CA HIS A 44 -1.62 9.51 -4.02
C HIS A 44 -0.79 8.63 -3.09
N ALA A 45 -1.28 7.44 -2.76
CA ALA A 45 -0.57 6.49 -1.92
C ALA A 45 -1.12 5.08 -2.15
N ILE A 46 -0.30 4.08 -1.85
CA ILE A 46 -0.64 2.67 -2.01
C ILE A 46 -0.38 1.94 -0.70
N LEU A 47 -1.39 1.19 -0.24
CA LEU A 47 -1.27 0.29 0.89
C LEU A 47 -1.29 -1.14 0.36
N LEU A 48 -0.18 -1.84 0.51
CA LEU A 48 -0.01 -3.21 0.06
C LEU A 48 -0.03 -4.14 1.26
N ASP A 49 -1.10 -4.91 1.39
CA ASP A 49 -1.22 -5.88 2.48
C ASP A 49 -0.69 -7.23 2.02
N LEU A 50 0.35 -7.70 2.68
CA LEU A 50 0.99 -8.96 2.33
C LEU A 50 0.38 -10.13 3.09
N ARG A 51 -0.75 -10.61 2.61
CA ARG A 51 -1.10 -12.03 2.72
C ARG A 51 -0.55 -12.80 1.53
N MET A 52 -0.29 -12.08 0.45
CA MET A 52 0.44 -12.59 -0.70
C MET A 52 1.87 -12.93 -0.29
N PRO A 53 2.54 -13.88 -0.96
CA PRO A 53 3.97 -14.10 -0.76
C PRO A 53 4.74 -12.78 -0.89
N LEU A 54 5.72 -12.58 -0.03
CA LEU A 54 6.53 -11.36 -0.03
C LEU A 54 7.12 -11.09 -1.41
N ALA A 55 7.52 -12.13 -2.13
CA ALA A 55 8.05 -12.00 -3.49
C ALA A 55 7.07 -11.31 -4.44
N SER A 56 5.76 -11.63 -4.34
CA SER A 56 4.71 -11.00 -5.15
C SER A 56 4.55 -9.52 -4.80
N GLY A 57 4.61 -9.18 -3.53
CA GLY A 57 4.57 -7.79 -3.07
C GLY A 57 5.76 -6.98 -3.58
N LEU A 58 6.96 -7.56 -3.57
CA LEU A 58 8.15 -6.91 -4.09
C LEU A 58 8.09 -6.73 -5.60
N GLN A 59 7.57 -7.71 -6.33
CA GLN A 59 7.36 -7.57 -7.78
C GLN A 59 6.40 -6.44 -8.10
N PHE A 60 5.31 -6.33 -7.34
CA PHE A 60 4.37 -5.22 -7.47
C PHE A 60 5.07 -3.87 -7.23
N LEU A 61 5.82 -3.77 -6.15
CA LEU A 61 6.53 -2.55 -5.79
C LEU A 61 7.53 -2.14 -6.87
N ARG A 62 8.32 -3.10 -7.37
CA ARG A 62 9.26 -2.83 -8.46
C ARG A 62 8.55 -2.35 -9.71
N ALA A 63 7.42 -2.97 -10.06
CA ALA A 63 6.64 -2.59 -11.22
C ALA A 63 6.09 -1.17 -11.09
N VAL A 64 5.57 -0.81 -9.92
CA VAL A 64 5.08 0.55 -9.64
C VAL A 64 6.21 1.57 -9.81
N ARG A 65 7.39 1.27 -9.31
CA ARG A 65 8.54 2.18 -9.41
C ARG A 65 9.04 2.37 -10.84
N ALA A 66 8.77 1.39 -11.70
CA ALA A 66 9.15 1.47 -13.13
C ALA A 66 8.14 2.23 -13.98
N ILE A 67 6.95 2.52 -13.47
CA ILE A 67 5.91 3.24 -14.22
C ILE A 67 6.12 4.74 -14.09
N PRO A 68 6.28 5.47 -15.22
CA PRO A 68 6.36 6.93 -15.19
C PRO A 68 5.14 7.54 -14.50
N GLY A 69 5.37 8.48 -13.59
CA GLY A 69 4.33 9.10 -12.80
C GLY A 69 3.98 8.35 -11.51
N LEU A 70 4.48 7.13 -11.33
CA LEU A 70 4.29 6.34 -10.10
C LEU A 70 5.61 6.06 -9.38
N ALA A 71 6.73 6.54 -9.93
CA ALA A 71 8.07 6.24 -9.39
C ALA A 71 8.28 6.76 -7.96
N HIS A 72 7.53 7.77 -7.55
CA HIS A 72 7.65 8.38 -6.22
C HIS A 72 6.36 8.27 -5.40
N THR A 73 5.37 7.53 -5.87
CA THR A 73 4.13 7.33 -5.12
C THR A 73 4.43 6.63 -3.79
N PRO A 74 4.02 7.21 -2.66
CA PRO A 74 4.25 6.59 -1.37
C PRO A 74 3.59 5.22 -1.26
N VAL A 75 4.34 4.23 -0.78
CA VAL A 75 3.87 2.86 -0.61
C VAL A 75 4.20 2.40 0.80
N ALA A 76 3.22 1.82 1.47
CA ALA A 76 3.43 1.09 2.71
C ALA A 76 3.11 -0.38 2.50
N ILE A 77 4.00 -1.24 2.96
CA ILE A 77 3.80 -2.69 2.96
C ILE A 77 3.43 -3.10 4.38
N VAL A 78 2.30 -3.77 4.52
CA VAL A 78 1.82 -4.29 5.81
C VAL A 78 1.89 -5.81 5.75
N THR A 79 2.65 -6.42 6.63
CA THR A 79 2.86 -7.87 6.63
C THR A 79 2.55 -8.50 7.97
N GLY A 80 2.01 -9.73 7.93
CA GLY A 80 1.86 -10.57 9.12
C GLY A 80 3.10 -11.38 9.47
N ASP A 81 4.10 -11.36 8.60
CA ASP A 81 5.37 -12.06 8.87
C ASP A 81 6.21 -11.25 9.84
N TYR A 82 6.53 -11.85 10.99
CA TYR A 82 7.37 -11.19 12.00
C TYR A 82 8.84 -11.18 11.63
N TYR A 83 9.22 -11.88 10.59
CA TYR A 83 10.59 -11.93 10.12
C TYR A 83 10.64 -11.64 8.62
N VAL A 84 11.19 -10.48 8.30
CA VAL A 84 11.57 -10.13 6.94
C VAL A 84 13.08 -10.03 6.96
N ASP A 85 13.76 -10.79 6.12
CA ASP A 85 15.22 -10.82 6.13
C ASP A 85 15.82 -9.47 5.72
N ASP A 86 17.12 -9.30 6.01
CA ASP A 86 17.79 -8.03 5.79
C ASP A 86 17.81 -7.64 4.31
N ALA A 87 17.96 -8.61 3.41
CA ALA A 87 18.00 -8.34 1.98
C ALA A 87 16.66 -7.75 1.49
N HIS A 88 15.55 -8.34 1.91
CA HIS A 88 14.22 -7.83 1.55
C HIS A 88 13.92 -6.49 2.21
N THR A 89 14.29 -6.33 3.47
CA THR A 89 14.14 -5.06 4.20
C THR A 89 14.91 -3.94 3.50
N GLN A 90 16.14 -4.21 3.09
CA GLN A 90 16.95 -3.23 2.37
C GLN A 90 16.35 -2.88 1.01
N GLU A 91 15.83 -3.86 0.28
CA GLU A 91 15.18 -3.61 -1.01
C GLU A 91 13.93 -2.75 -0.85
N ILE A 92 13.09 -3.05 0.14
CA ILE A 92 11.89 -2.26 0.44
C ILE A 92 12.27 -0.81 0.72
N ALA A 93 13.29 -0.60 1.55
CA ALA A 93 13.76 0.73 1.88
C ALA A 93 14.35 1.45 0.65
N ALA A 94 15.14 0.74 -0.15
CA ALA A 94 15.74 1.27 -1.37
C ALA A 94 14.68 1.69 -2.41
N LEU A 95 13.55 1.01 -2.42
CA LEU A 95 12.41 1.35 -3.28
C LEU A 95 11.50 2.42 -2.65
N GLY A 96 11.89 2.98 -1.51
CA GLY A 96 11.18 4.09 -0.88
C GLY A 96 9.85 3.70 -0.24
N ALA A 97 9.68 2.45 0.14
CA ALA A 97 8.46 1.98 0.80
C ALA A 97 8.67 1.85 2.30
N GLU A 98 7.58 2.03 3.06
CA GLU A 98 7.54 1.73 4.48
C GLU A 98 7.17 0.27 4.70
N LEU A 99 7.71 -0.33 5.76
CA LEU A 99 7.33 -1.67 6.21
C LEU A 99 6.65 -1.57 7.56
N ARG A 100 5.45 -2.12 7.66
CA ARG A 100 4.68 -2.19 8.90
C ARG A 100 4.28 -3.63 9.16
N TYR A 101 4.10 -3.95 10.44
CA TYR A 101 3.72 -5.30 10.85
C TYR A 101 2.28 -5.33 11.35
N LYS A 102 1.56 -6.39 11.03
CA LYS A 102 0.20 -6.62 11.55
C LYS A 102 0.27 -6.97 13.05
N PRO A 103 -0.78 -6.69 13.81
CA PRO A 103 -2.02 -6.07 13.40
C PRO A 103 -1.91 -4.55 13.28
N LEU A 104 -2.69 -3.96 12.36
CA LEU A 104 -2.89 -2.51 12.28
C LEU A 104 -4.26 -2.18 12.84
N TRP A 105 -4.28 -1.40 13.91
CA TRP A 105 -5.52 -0.89 14.47
C TRP A 105 -6.04 0.28 13.64
N LEU A 106 -7.32 0.61 13.78
CA LEU A 106 -7.96 1.65 12.98
C LEU A 106 -7.20 2.98 13.01
N ASP A 107 -6.84 3.45 14.18
CA ASP A 107 -6.10 4.71 14.32
C ASP A 107 -4.73 4.65 13.69
N GLU A 108 -4.03 3.52 13.79
CA GLU A 108 -2.74 3.31 13.13
C GLU A 108 -2.90 3.31 11.61
N LEU A 109 -3.94 2.64 11.09
CA LEU A 109 -4.22 2.62 9.66
C LEU A 109 -4.49 4.03 9.13
N VAL A 110 -5.33 4.79 9.81
CA VAL A 110 -5.67 6.16 9.40
C VAL A 110 -4.44 7.06 9.46
N ASN A 111 -3.65 6.96 10.52
CA ASN A 111 -2.43 7.75 10.66
C ASN A 111 -1.39 7.38 9.59
N LEU A 112 -1.25 6.10 9.28
CA LEU A 112 -0.37 5.64 8.21
C LEU A 112 -0.81 6.21 6.87
N ALA A 113 -2.11 6.12 6.56
CA ALA A 113 -2.67 6.63 5.32
C ALA A 113 -2.45 8.15 5.18
N ARG A 114 -2.68 8.91 6.25
CA ARG A 114 -2.45 10.35 6.27
C ARG A 114 -0.97 10.69 6.05
N GLY A 115 -0.08 9.92 6.68
CA GLY A 115 1.36 10.10 6.50
C GLY A 115 1.81 9.84 5.06
N LEU A 116 1.30 8.80 4.44
CA LEU A 116 1.61 8.47 3.05
C LEU A 116 1.07 9.52 2.08
N ALA A 117 -0.17 9.95 2.28
CA ALA A 117 -0.79 10.93 1.39
C ALA A 117 -0.18 12.32 1.52
N GLY A 118 0.56 12.56 2.61
CA GLY A 118 1.13 13.85 2.90
C GLY A 118 0.11 14.87 3.40
N PRO A 119 0.52 16.13 3.59
CA PRO A 119 -0.37 17.16 4.13
C PRO A 119 -1.38 17.59 3.09
N MET A 120 -2.55 16.98 3.10
CA MET A 120 -3.66 17.33 2.20
C MET A 120 -4.20 18.72 2.47
N SER A 121 -3.89 19.25 3.63
CA SER A 121 -4.33 20.58 4.07
C SER A 121 -3.49 21.72 3.52
N SER A 122 -2.48 21.43 2.73
CA SER A 122 -1.59 22.44 2.18
C SER A 122 -2.25 23.31 1.11
N LEU A 123 -3.50 23.15 0.95
CA LEU A 123 -4.28 23.96 0.01
C LEU A 123 -4.69 25.28 0.62
#